data_ef75da02e0dfd6e13d4c53afebe4e8f2
#
_entry.id   ef75da02e0dfd6e13d4c53afebe4e8f2
#
_cell.length_a   1.000
_cell.length_b   1.000
_cell.length_c   1.000
_cell.angle_alpha   90.00
_cell.angle_beta   90.00
_cell.angle_gamma   90.00
#
_symmetry.space_group_name_H-M   'P 1'
#
loop_
_entity.id
_entity.type
_entity.pdbx_description
1 polymer ?
#
loop_
_entity_poly.entity_id
_entity_poly.type
_entity_poly.pdbx_seq_one_letter_code
_entity_poly.pdbx_strand_id
1 'polypeptide(L)'
;MMILTTFLVILVTLMIKVFYDTISCYWLNPIRIKKIMEKQGVFCPKPRFLSGNLKEISSFVSKATSQDMKSINHDIVGRLLPHFVAWSKQYGKKFFYWNGIEPRLCLTEIELIKEFLSKYSTISGKSWQQQQGSKNFIGKGLLMANGDDWYHQRHLISPAFMREKLKSYAIHMMECTKEMLESLQNATLECDKIEVEIGEYFTKLTADIISRIEFGTNYKKGKQIFHLLTQLQTLCAQATRKLWFPGSRFFPNSYNREIKSLKMEVERLLIEIIQSRKDCVEMGRSNSHGSDLLGMLLDDSKKSGSLNLQLVMDECKTFFFAGHETTALLLTWTAMLLASNPIWQEKIRNEVKEIFSQGMPSIDQLSKLNVLHMVINESMRLYPPATLLPRMIFQDIVLGDLFIPKGLSVWIPVLAIHHSEELWGKDVNEFNPQRFASKSFIPGRFLPFASGPRNCVGQSFAMMEAKIILAMLVSRFSFTISENYKHAPITVLTIKPKHGVQICLKPLDH
;
A
#
# COMPACT_ATOMS: atom_id res chain seq x y z
N MET A 1 -48.12 -25.30 -14.12
CA MET A 1 -48.01 -24.29 -15.21
C MET A 1 -47.64 -22.92 -14.68
N MET A 2 -48.33 -22.38 -13.68
CA MET A 2 -48.10 -21.03 -13.10
C MET A 2 -46.68 -20.85 -12.51
N ILE A 3 -46.14 -21.84 -11.79
CA ILE A 3 -44.76 -21.77 -11.19
C ILE A 3 -43.69 -21.72 -12.29
N LEU A 4 -43.85 -22.49 -13.35
CA LEU A 4 -42.90 -22.52 -14.47
C LEU A 4 -42.92 -21.20 -15.26
N THR A 5 -44.09 -20.60 -15.47
CA THR A 5 -44.21 -19.27 -16.11
C THR A 5 -43.60 -18.16 -15.24
N THR A 6 -43.84 -18.20 -13.93
CA THR A 6 -43.22 -17.23 -13.01
C THR A 6 -41.70 -17.37 -12.99
N PHE A 7 -41.17 -18.59 -12.96
CA PHE A 7 -39.71 -18.81 -13.04
C PHE A 7 -39.13 -18.33 -14.38
N LEU A 8 -39.81 -18.56 -15.49
CA LEU A 8 -39.36 -18.09 -16.81
C LEU A 8 -39.34 -16.55 -16.89
N VAL A 9 -40.37 -15.88 -16.36
CA VAL A 9 -40.42 -14.41 -16.30
C VAL A 9 -39.31 -13.86 -15.47
N ILE A 10 -39.02 -14.42 -14.29
CA ILE A 10 -37.89 -13.99 -13.42
C ILE A 10 -36.56 -14.17 -14.17
N LEU A 11 -36.37 -15.34 -14.83
CA LEU A 11 -35.14 -15.61 -15.58
C LEU A 11 -34.94 -14.62 -16.75
N VAL A 12 -35.99 -14.36 -17.53
CA VAL A 12 -35.94 -13.39 -18.64
C VAL A 12 -35.66 -11.97 -18.14
N THR A 13 -36.30 -11.56 -17.04
CA THR A 13 -36.08 -10.25 -16.43
C THR A 13 -34.64 -10.10 -15.96
N LEU A 14 -34.09 -11.17 -15.35
CA LEU A 14 -32.70 -11.20 -14.91
C LEU A 14 -31.70 -11.13 -16.08
N MET A 15 -32.00 -11.86 -17.17
CA MET A 15 -31.20 -11.78 -18.41
C MET A 15 -31.24 -10.39 -19.05
N ILE A 16 -32.42 -9.75 -19.13
CA ILE A 16 -32.56 -8.38 -19.65
C ILE A 16 -31.77 -7.41 -18.78
N LYS A 17 -31.86 -7.55 -17.46
CA LYS A 17 -31.09 -6.72 -16.53
C LYS A 17 -29.58 -6.88 -16.72
N VAL A 18 -29.08 -8.10 -16.77
CA VAL A 18 -27.66 -8.40 -17.00
C VAL A 18 -27.19 -7.84 -18.34
N PHE A 19 -28.02 -7.97 -19.39
CA PHE A 19 -27.73 -7.42 -20.72
C PHE A 19 -27.68 -5.90 -20.71
N TYR A 20 -28.67 -5.25 -20.08
CA TYR A 20 -28.72 -3.80 -19.95
C TYR A 20 -27.53 -3.28 -19.13
N ASP A 21 -27.22 -3.90 -17.98
CA ASP A 21 -26.08 -3.53 -17.14
C ASP A 21 -24.77 -3.69 -17.91
N THR A 22 -24.64 -4.73 -18.72
CA THR A 22 -23.47 -4.96 -19.58
C THR A 22 -23.36 -3.88 -20.66
N ILE A 23 -24.41 -3.59 -21.39
CA ILE A 23 -24.40 -2.53 -22.41
C ILE A 23 -24.15 -1.17 -21.77
N SER A 24 -24.80 -0.89 -20.65
CA SER A 24 -24.59 0.36 -19.92
C SER A 24 -23.14 0.52 -19.48
N CYS A 25 -22.54 -0.51 -18.90
CA CYS A 25 -21.18 -0.49 -18.38
C CYS A 25 -20.12 -0.38 -19.50
N TYR A 26 -20.30 -1.16 -20.60
CA TYR A 26 -19.27 -1.26 -21.64
C TYR A 26 -19.45 -0.27 -22.81
N TRP A 27 -20.62 0.34 -22.93
CA TRP A 27 -20.93 1.20 -24.09
C TRP A 27 -21.52 2.55 -23.70
N LEU A 28 -22.66 2.58 -23.02
CA LEU A 28 -23.39 3.83 -22.79
C LEU A 28 -22.63 4.78 -21.84
N ASN A 29 -22.19 4.30 -20.70
CA ASN A 29 -21.44 5.10 -19.72
C ASN A 29 -20.10 5.59 -20.27
N PRO A 30 -19.27 4.75 -20.93
CA PRO A 30 -18.07 5.19 -21.59
C PRO A 30 -18.29 6.34 -22.56
N ILE A 31 -19.29 6.23 -23.46
CA ILE A 31 -19.59 7.29 -24.44
C ILE A 31 -20.05 8.55 -23.74
N ARG A 32 -20.93 8.44 -22.73
CA ARG A 32 -21.42 9.58 -21.95
C ARG A 32 -20.27 10.32 -21.27
N ILE A 33 -19.44 9.60 -20.53
CA ILE A 33 -18.31 10.19 -19.80
C ILE A 33 -17.33 10.85 -20.77
N LYS A 34 -17.00 10.17 -21.88
CA LYS A 34 -16.12 10.72 -22.92
C LYS A 34 -16.65 12.05 -23.46
N LYS A 35 -17.93 12.10 -23.86
CA LYS A 35 -18.55 13.32 -24.37
C LYS A 35 -18.52 14.47 -23.34
N ILE A 36 -18.76 14.17 -22.06
CA ILE A 36 -18.74 15.18 -20.98
C ILE A 36 -17.34 15.74 -20.81
N MET A 37 -16.31 14.88 -20.78
CA MET A 37 -14.92 15.30 -20.54
C MET A 37 -14.35 16.05 -21.76
N GLU A 38 -14.60 15.58 -22.98
CA GLU A 38 -14.13 16.23 -24.20
C GLU A 38 -14.76 17.64 -24.39
N LYS A 39 -16.02 17.87 -23.99
CA LYS A 39 -16.63 19.20 -23.99
C LYS A 39 -15.93 20.19 -23.04
N GLN A 40 -15.21 19.72 -22.06
CA GLN A 40 -14.43 20.50 -21.10
C GLN A 40 -12.94 20.59 -21.48
N GLY A 41 -12.57 20.15 -22.68
CA GLY A 41 -11.18 20.17 -23.16
C GLY A 41 -10.28 19.10 -22.57
N VAL A 42 -10.87 18.08 -21.91
CA VAL A 42 -10.11 16.95 -21.36
C VAL A 42 -10.20 15.78 -22.32
N PHE A 43 -9.07 15.41 -22.91
CA PHE A 43 -8.98 14.38 -23.95
C PHE A 43 -8.44 13.06 -23.42
N CYS A 44 -8.58 11.99 -24.23
CA CYS A 44 -8.12 10.66 -23.90
C CYS A 44 -7.49 9.94 -25.10
N PRO A 45 -6.54 9.00 -24.86
CA PRO A 45 -6.13 8.06 -25.90
C PRO A 45 -7.32 7.19 -26.33
N LYS A 46 -7.33 6.77 -27.59
CA LYS A 46 -8.42 5.96 -28.15
C LYS A 46 -8.50 4.61 -27.44
N PRO A 47 -9.59 4.32 -26.70
CA PRO A 47 -9.71 3.05 -26.00
C PRO A 47 -10.02 1.91 -26.98
N ARG A 48 -9.52 0.71 -26.68
CA ARG A 48 -9.92 -0.53 -27.36
C ARG A 48 -11.16 -1.11 -26.67
N PHE A 49 -12.01 -1.76 -27.46
CA PHE A 49 -13.20 -2.43 -26.91
C PHE A 49 -12.82 -3.40 -25.79
N LEU A 50 -13.57 -3.45 -24.70
CA LEU A 50 -13.41 -4.21 -23.46
C LEU A 50 -12.10 -3.97 -22.68
N SER A 51 -11.00 -3.76 -23.36
CA SER A 51 -9.68 -3.63 -22.71
C SER A 51 -9.26 -2.19 -22.42
N GLY A 52 -10.01 -1.20 -22.91
CA GLY A 52 -9.62 0.20 -22.78
C GLY A 52 -8.20 0.44 -23.29
N ASN A 53 -7.36 1.04 -22.47
CA ASN A 53 -5.95 1.29 -22.78
C ASN A 53 -5.00 0.30 -22.10
N LEU A 54 -5.48 -0.79 -21.44
CA LEU A 54 -4.65 -1.75 -20.71
C LEU A 54 -3.55 -2.38 -21.57
N LYS A 55 -3.85 -2.74 -22.83
CA LYS A 55 -2.83 -3.33 -23.74
C LYS A 55 -1.73 -2.33 -24.07
N GLU A 56 -2.10 -1.07 -24.27
CA GLU A 56 -1.15 0.00 -24.55
C GLU A 56 -0.28 0.30 -23.31
N ILE A 57 -0.89 0.42 -22.13
CA ILE A 57 -0.19 0.57 -20.84
C ILE A 57 0.78 -0.60 -20.62
N SER A 58 0.33 -1.84 -20.84
CA SER A 58 1.18 -3.04 -20.70
C SER A 58 2.37 -3.02 -21.67
N SER A 59 2.15 -2.59 -22.90
CA SER A 59 3.22 -2.44 -23.90
C SER A 59 4.24 -1.38 -23.48
N PHE A 60 3.78 -0.21 -23.01
CA PHE A 60 4.67 0.84 -22.52
C PHE A 60 5.51 0.36 -21.33
N VAL A 61 4.87 -0.28 -20.33
CA VAL A 61 5.54 -0.79 -19.14
C VAL A 61 6.53 -1.90 -19.50
N SER A 62 6.13 -2.86 -20.34
CA SER A 62 7.01 -3.95 -20.79
C SER A 62 8.25 -3.40 -21.51
N LYS A 63 8.09 -2.41 -22.39
CA LYS A 63 9.20 -1.74 -23.08
C LYS A 63 10.11 -1.00 -22.10
N ALA A 64 9.55 -0.24 -21.17
CA ALA A 64 10.29 0.57 -20.20
C ALA A 64 11.06 -0.29 -19.17
N THR A 65 10.55 -1.49 -18.85
CA THR A 65 11.15 -2.40 -17.86
C THR A 65 11.90 -3.60 -18.49
N SER A 66 12.04 -3.63 -19.82
CA SER A 66 12.70 -4.73 -20.55
C SER A 66 14.18 -4.87 -20.18
N GLN A 67 14.84 -3.76 -19.88
CA GLN A 67 16.23 -3.72 -19.46
C GLN A 67 16.34 -3.15 -18.05
N ASP A 68 17.34 -3.60 -17.31
CA ASP A 68 17.69 -3.01 -16.02
C ASP A 68 18.36 -1.64 -16.24
N MET A 69 18.35 -0.80 -15.20
CA MET A 69 19.01 0.50 -15.29
C MET A 69 20.54 0.33 -15.24
N LYS A 70 21.26 1.12 -16.02
CA LYS A 70 22.74 1.00 -16.14
C LYS A 70 23.47 1.46 -14.87
N SER A 71 22.83 2.33 -14.08
CA SER A 71 23.37 2.87 -12.83
C SER A 71 22.22 3.16 -11.88
N ILE A 72 22.54 3.42 -10.61
CA ILE A 72 21.57 3.92 -9.65
C ILE A 72 21.20 5.34 -10.08
N ASN A 73 19.98 5.49 -10.57
CA ASN A 73 19.39 6.74 -10.98
C ASN A 73 17.96 6.79 -10.47
N HIS A 74 17.55 7.92 -9.92
CA HIS A 74 16.23 8.07 -9.33
C HIS A 74 15.20 8.65 -10.30
N ASP A 75 15.52 8.91 -11.56
CA ASP A 75 14.54 9.23 -12.61
C ASP A 75 13.81 7.96 -13.06
N ILE A 76 12.79 7.60 -12.31
CA ILE A 76 12.05 6.35 -12.45
C ILE A 76 10.62 6.52 -12.96
N VAL A 77 10.14 7.75 -13.14
CA VAL A 77 8.77 8.01 -13.62
C VAL A 77 8.54 7.42 -15.01
N GLY A 78 9.49 7.65 -15.94
CA GLY A 78 9.42 7.09 -17.29
C GLY A 78 9.45 5.55 -17.32
N ARG A 79 10.05 4.93 -16.31
CA ARG A 79 10.09 3.47 -16.15
C ARG A 79 8.81 2.90 -15.57
N LEU A 80 8.25 3.53 -14.53
CA LEU A 80 7.13 2.98 -13.76
C LEU A 80 5.77 3.47 -14.25
N LEU A 81 5.70 4.71 -14.76
CA LEU A 81 4.50 5.34 -15.29
C LEU A 81 4.71 5.84 -16.73
N PRO A 82 5.23 5.00 -17.66
CA PRO A 82 5.55 5.43 -19.02
C PRO A 82 4.33 5.96 -19.79
N HIS A 83 3.16 5.43 -19.54
CA HIS A 83 1.90 5.91 -20.09
C HIS A 83 1.54 7.33 -19.62
N PHE A 84 1.82 7.66 -18.35
CA PHE A 84 1.66 9.03 -17.86
C PHE A 84 2.55 10.01 -18.64
N VAL A 85 3.83 9.67 -18.80
CA VAL A 85 4.79 10.51 -19.53
C VAL A 85 4.37 10.70 -21.00
N ALA A 86 3.95 9.61 -21.67
CA ALA A 86 3.52 9.66 -23.06
C ALA A 86 2.24 10.51 -23.22
N TRP A 87 1.25 10.28 -22.39
CA TRP A 87 -0.07 10.93 -22.54
C TRP A 87 -0.08 12.36 -21.99
N SER A 88 0.67 12.67 -20.92
CA SER A 88 0.82 14.07 -20.48
C SER A 88 1.53 14.94 -21.50
N LYS A 89 2.48 14.40 -22.27
CA LYS A 89 3.10 15.10 -23.40
C LYS A 89 2.12 15.33 -24.54
N GLN A 90 1.22 14.39 -24.84
CA GLN A 90 0.29 14.45 -25.95
C GLN A 90 -0.98 15.27 -25.63
N TYR A 91 -1.54 15.13 -24.43
CA TYR A 91 -2.84 15.69 -24.05
C TYR A 91 -2.74 16.77 -22.96
N GLY A 92 -1.54 17.06 -22.45
CA GLY A 92 -1.33 17.98 -21.34
C GLY A 92 -1.50 17.32 -19.96
N LYS A 93 -1.45 18.14 -18.91
CA LYS A 93 -1.53 17.68 -17.51
C LYS A 93 -2.91 17.11 -17.14
N LYS A 94 -3.98 17.51 -17.83
CA LYS A 94 -5.35 17.05 -17.64
C LYS A 94 -5.74 16.13 -18.79
N PHE A 95 -5.74 14.83 -18.56
CA PHE A 95 -6.22 13.82 -19.50
C PHE A 95 -6.93 12.70 -18.74
N PHE A 96 -7.72 11.90 -19.44
CA PHE A 96 -8.28 10.69 -18.86
C PHE A 96 -7.98 9.49 -19.75
N TYR A 97 -8.06 8.29 -19.20
CA TYR A 97 -7.80 7.04 -19.91
C TYR A 97 -8.69 5.92 -19.38
N TRP A 98 -8.72 4.79 -20.06
CA TRP A 98 -9.56 3.66 -19.71
C TRP A 98 -8.73 2.51 -19.15
N ASN A 99 -8.86 2.27 -17.86
CA ASN A 99 -8.28 1.09 -17.19
C ASN A 99 -9.26 -0.09 -17.29
N GLY A 100 -9.25 -0.79 -18.44
CA GLY A 100 -10.35 -1.68 -18.80
C GLY A 100 -11.62 -0.89 -19.10
N ILE A 101 -12.66 -1.13 -18.31
CA ILE A 101 -13.94 -0.42 -18.39
C ILE A 101 -14.01 0.84 -17.50
N GLU A 102 -13.03 1.03 -16.63
CA GLU A 102 -12.99 2.14 -15.66
C GLU A 102 -12.31 3.37 -16.26
N PRO A 103 -13.02 4.50 -16.45
CA PRO A 103 -12.40 5.75 -16.86
C PRO A 103 -11.66 6.38 -15.69
N ARG A 104 -10.44 6.87 -15.93
CA ARG A 104 -9.56 7.48 -14.93
C ARG A 104 -9.08 8.83 -15.38
N LEU A 105 -9.48 9.88 -14.67
CA LEU A 105 -8.99 11.24 -14.85
C LEU A 105 -7.64 11.38 -14.11
N CYS A 106 -6.60 11.74 -14.84
CA CYS A 106 -5.31 12.11 -14.27
C CYS A 106 -5.41 13.48 -13.60
N LEU A 107 -5.07 13.55 -12.32
CA LEU A 107 -5.11 14.79 -11.54
C LEU A 107 -3.73 15.04 -10.93
N THR A 108 -3.06 16.11 -11.35
CA THR A 108 -1.70 16.51 -10.88
C THR A 108 -1.65 17.89 -10.25
N GLU A 109 -2.71 18.69 -10.36
CA GLU A 109 -2.78 20.04 -9.78
C GLU A 109 -3.01 19.95 -8.28
N ILE A 110 -2.07 20.51 -7.50
CA ILE A 110 -2.02 20.36 -6.04
C ILE A 110 -3.28 20.90 -5.35
N GLU A 111 -3.78 22.05 -5.79
CA GLU A 111 -4.96 22.65 -5.16
C GLU A 111 -6.22 21.82 -5.40
N LEU A 112 -6.40 21.28 -6.61
CA LEU A 112 -7.50 20.38 -6.91
C LEU A 112 -7.37 19.04 -6.15
N ILE A 113 -6.15 18.53 -5.99
CA ILE A 113 -5.90 17.31 -5.18
C ILE A 113 -6.29 17.55 -3.72
N LYS A 114 -5.90 18.68 -3.14
CA LYS A 114 -6.28 19.03 -1.75
C LYS A 114 -7.80 19.12 -1.61
N GLU A 115 -8.45 19.87 -2.50
CA GLU A 115 -9.92 19.98 -2.50
C GLU A 115 -10.56 18.59 -2.62
N PHE A 116 -10.10 17.78 -3.57
CA PHE A 116 -10.65 16.45 -3.83
C PHE A 116 -10.52 15.52 -2.63
N LEU A 117 -9.32 15.40 -2.05
CA LEU A 117 -9.05 14.49 -0.96
C LEU A 117 -9.70 14.92 0.36
N SER A 118 -9.98 16.21 0.57
CA SER A 118 -10.66 16.73 1.76
C SER A 118 -12.17 16.70 1.63
N LYS A 119 -12.72 17.35 0.59
CA LYS A 119 -14.16 17.63 0.44
C LYS A 119 -14.96 16.41 -0.02
N TYR A 120 -14.37 15.58 -0.90
CA TYR A 120 -15.11 14.50 -1.56
C TYR A 120 -14.77 13.10 -1.02
N SER A 121 -14.19 13.01 0.17
CA SER A 121 -13.75 11.75 0.79
C SER A 121 -14.88 10.74 1.08
N THR A 122 -16.10 11.21 1.37
CA THR A 122 -17.27 10.36 1.67
C THR A 122 -17.97 9.86 0.41
N ILE A 123 -18.01 10.66 -0.63
CA ILE A 123 -18.67 10.35 -1.92
C ILE A 123 -17.72 9.82 -2.99
N SER A 124 -16.49 9.52 -2.58
CA SER A 124 -15.49 8.85 -3.41
C SER A 124 -14.86 7.67 -2.69
N GLY A 125 -14.35 6.70 -3.44
CA GLY A 125 -13.74 5.54 -2.82
C GLY A 125 -13.19 4.52 -3.81
N LYS A 126 -13.22 3.25 -3.42
CA LYS A 126 -12.76 2.14 -4.25
C LYS A 126 -13.82 1.77 -5.28
N SER A 127 -13.41 1.62 -6.52
CA SER A 127 -14.31 1.15 -7.58
C SER A 127 -14.74 -0.29 -7.34
N TRP A 128 -15.86 -0.67 -7.93
CA TRP A 128 -16.33 -2.05 -7.90
C TRP A 128 -15.26 -3.01 -8.45
N GLN A 129 -14.54 -2.63 -9.51
CA GLN A 129 -13.47 -3.43 -10.10
C GLN A 129 -12.32 -3.66 -9.11
N GLN A 130 -11.92 -2.63 -8.36
CA GLN A 130 -10.90 -2.74 -7.31
C GLN A 130 -11.35 -3.66 -6.18
N GLN A 131 -12.57 -3.48 -5.67
CA GLN A 131 -13.15 -4.34 -4.64
C GLN A 131 -13.23 -5.80 -5.08
N GLN A 132 -13.66 -6.02 -6.33
CA GLN A 132 -13.70 -7.37 -6.87
C GLN A 132 -12.31 -7.98 -7.07
N GLY A 133 -11.32 -7.20 -7.50
CA GLY A 133 -9.92 -7.65 -7.65
C GLY A 133 -9.31 -8.13 -6.33
N SER A 134 -9.58 -7.42 -5.24
CA SER A 134 -9.03 -7.70 -3.90
C SER A 134 -9.89 -8.60 -3.02
N LYS A 135 -11.11 -8.97 -3.46
CA LYS A 135 -12.11 -9.69 -2.64
C LYS A 135 -11.58 -10.97 -1.98
N ASN A 136 -10.77 -11.75 -2.69
CA ASN A 136 -10.25 -13.01 -2.16
C ASN A 136 -9.05 -12.81 -1.23
N PHE A 137 -8.36 -11.68 -1.35
CA PHE A 137 -7.12 -11.39 -0.64
C PHE A 137 -7.37 -10.51 0.60
N ILE A 138 -8.04 -9.36 0.45
CA ILE A 138 -8.28 -8.38 1.53
C ILE A 138 -9.75 -8.46 2.01
N GLY A 139 -10.68 -8.80 1.12
CA GLY A 139 -12.11 -8.78 1.44
C GLY A 139 -12.70 -7.37 1.47
N LYS A 140 -13.51 -7.08 2.51
CA LYS A 140 -14.21 -5.81 2.72
C LYS A 140 -13.60 -4.96 3.84
N GLY A 141 -12.36 -5.23 4.25
CA GLY A 141 -11.70 -4.44 5.30
C GLY A 141 -11.49 -2.97 4.91
N LEU A 142 -11.01 -2.16 5.86
CA LEU A 142 -10.91 -0.69 5.79
C LEU A 142 -10.33 -0.17 4.47
N LEU A 143 -9.34 -0.86 3.89
CA LEU A 143 -8.72 -0.44 2.65
C LEU A 143 -9.71 -0.43 1.47
N MET A 144 -10.69 -1.34 1.45
CA MET A 144 -11.66 -1.52 0.37
C MET A 144 -13.06 -0.99 0.71
N ALA A 145 -13.30 -0.57 1.94
CA ALA A 145 -14.57 -0.02 2.40
C ALA A 145 -14.87 1.35 1.79
N ASN A 146 -16.16 1.65 1.59
CA ASN A 146 -16.66 2.91 1.05
C ASN A 146 -17.80 3.45 1.93
N GLY A 147 -18.09 4.76 1.81
CA GLY A 147 -19.22 5.40 2.47
C GLY A 147 -19.26 5.15 3.99
N ASP A 148 -20.43 4.78 4.49
CA ASP A 148 -20.69 4.55 5.92
C ASP A 148 -19.91 3.34 6.47
N ASP A 149 -19.73 2.27 5.67
CA ASP A 149 -18.90 1.13 6.06
C ASP A 149 -17.46 1.58 6.35
N TRP A 150 -16.89 2.43 5.47
CA TRP A 150 -15.56 2.98 5.69
C TRP A 150 -15.51 3.88 6.93
N TYR A 151 -16.50 4.73 7.11
CA TYR A 151 -16.57 5.63 8.27
C TYR A 151 -16.61 4.86 9.57
N HIS A 152 -17.47 3.85 9.65
CA HIS A 152 -17.58 2.97 10.83
C HIS A 152 -16.26 2.21 11.09
N GLN A 153 -15.72 1.53 10.10
CA GLN A 153 -14.45 0.79 10.24
C GLN A 153 -13.28 1.71 10.61
N ARG A 154 -13.22 2.92 10.03
CA ARG A 154 -12.19 3.89 10.37
C ARG A 154 -12.25 4.30 11.86
N HIS A 155 -13.43 4.52 12.39
CA HIS A 155 -13.61 4.86 13.81
C HIS A 155 -13.25 3.69 14.73
N LEU A 156 -13.65 2.50 14.37
CA LEU A 156 -13.34 1.28 15.11
C LEU A 156 -11.83 1.03 15.23
N ILE A 157 -11.09 1.29 14.17
CA ILE A 157 -9.68 0.94 14.05
C ILE A 157 -8.74 2.05 14.52
N SER A 158 -9.12 3.33 14.38
CA SER A 158 -8.25 4.46 14.72
C SER A 158 -7.66 4.42 16.13
N PRO A 159 -8.37 3.95 17.18
CA PRO A 159 -7.81 3.83 18.53
C PRO A 159 -6.59 2.92 18.63
N ALA A 160 -6.47 1.89 17.78
CA ALA A 160 -5.29 1.00 17.75
C ALA A 160 -4.00 1.70 17.34
N PHE A 161 -4.10 2.87 16.69
CA PHE A 161 -2.96 3.65 16.20
C PHE A 161 -2.74 4.95 16.98
N MET A 162 -3.41 5.10 18.14
CA MET A 162 -3.18 6.22 19.06
C MET A 162 -1.86 6.07 19.84
N ARG A 163 -1.33 7.18 20.35
CA ARG A 163 0.00 7.28 20.96
C ARG A 163 0.25 6.24 22.07
N GLU A 164 -0.73 6.00 22.93
CA GLU A 164 -0.62 5.05 24.03
C GLU A 164 -0.40 3.62 23.54
N LYS A 165 -1.14 3.23 22.49
CA LYS A 165 -0.97 1.92 21.85
C LYS A 165 0.36 1.81 21.12
N LEU A 166 0.76 2.88 20.42
CA LEU A 166 2.06 2.91 19.76
C LEU A 166 3.21 2.71 20.74
N LYS A 167 3.10 3.23 21.98
CA LYS A 167 4.09 2.98 23.03
C LYS A 167 4.26 1.50 23.36
N SER A 168 3.17 0.75 23.45
CA SER A 168 3.25 -0.69 23.69
C SER A 168 3.82 -1.46 22.50
N TYR A 169 3.52 -1.04 21.29
CA TYR A 169 4.02 -1.66 20.05
C TYR A 169 5.52 -1.45 19.84
N ALA A 170 6.07 -0.31 20.28
CA ALA A 170 7.49 -0.01 20.14
C ALA A 170 8.39 -1.05 20.82
N ILE A 171 7.93 -1.64 21.93
CA ILE A 171 8.66 -2.70 22.64
C ILE A 171 8.86 -3.90 21.68
N HIS A 172 7.79 -4.35 21.03
CA HIS A 172 7.87 -5.46 20.08
C HIS A 172 8.70 -5.10 18.84
N MET A 173 8.62 -3.84 18.37
CA MET A 173 9.48 -3.38 17.27
C MET A 173 10.95 -3.44 17.63
N MET A 174 11.32 -2.99 18.83
CA MET A 174 12.71 -3.04 19.31
C MET A 174 13.21 -4.47 19.51
N GLU A 175 12.40 -5.36 20.12
CA GLU A 175 12.74 -6.76 20.34
C GLU A 175 12.98 -7.48 19.01
N CYS A 176 12.04 -7.41 18.07
CA CYS A 176 12.19 -8.04 16.76
C CYS A 176 13.39 -7.48 15.99
N THR A 177 13.61 -6.15 16.07
CA THR A 177 14.77 -5.52 15.44
C THR A 177 16.08 -6.02 16.04
N LYS A 178 16.15 -6.15 17.37
CA LYS A 178 17.31 -6.69 18.06
C LYS A 178 17.60 -8.13 17.60
N GLU A 179 16.59 -9.00 17.55
CA GLU A 179 16.71 -10.38 17.06
C GLU A 179 17.27 -10.43 15.61
N MET A 180 16.78 -9.55 14.72
CA MET A 180 17.29 -9.45 13.35
C MET A 180 18.75 -8.99 13.30
N LEU A 181 19.11 -7.95 14.07
CA LEU A 181 20.49 -7.41 14.09
C LEU A 181 21.48 -8.39 14.71
N GLU A 182 21.10 -9.16 15.72
CA GLU A 182 21.90 -10.24 16.29
C GLU A 182 22.13 -11.36 15.27
N SER A 183 21.12 -11.73 14.48
CA SER A 183 21.26 -12.68 13.38
C SER A 183 22.25 -12.19 12.32
N LEU A 184 22.20 -10.90 11.96
CA LEU A 184 23.15 -10.30 11.03
C LEU A 184 24.57 -10.25 11.63
N GLN A 185 24.70 -9.90 12.90
CA GLN A 185 25.99 -9.85 13.60
C GLN A 185 26.63 -11.23 13.68
N ASN A 186 25.86 -12.26 14.01
CA ASN A 186 26.37 -13.64 14.03
C ASN A 186 26.87 -14.09 12.65
N ALA A 187 26.21 -13.67 11.57
CA ALA A 187 26.67 -13.96 10.21
C ALA A 187 27.99 -13.23 9.84
N THR A 188 28.36 -12.16 10.57
CA THR A 188 29.64 -11.44 10.36
C THR A 188 30.78 -11.98 11.20
N LEU A 189 30.56 -12.94 12.11
CA LEU A 189 31.63 -13.48 12.98
C LEU A 189 32.75 -14.22 12.22
N GLU A 190 32.41 -14.74 11.04
CA GLU A 190 33.39 -15.47 10.17
C GLU A 190 34.04 -14.54 9.12
N CYS A 191 33.52 -13.37 8.91
CA CYS A 191 33.98 -12.42 7.88
C CYS A 191 33.77 -10.97 8.34
N ASP A 192 34.77 -10.11 8.18
CA ASP A 192 34.67 -8.67 8.51
C ASP A 192 33.55 -7.94 7.77
N LYS A 193 33.06 -8.50 6.67
CA LYS A 193 32.03 -7.91 5.82
C LYS A 193 31.19 -9.01 5.17
N ILE A 194 29.87 -8.89 5.22
CA ILE A 194 28.96 -9.82 4.57
C ILE A 194 28.10 -9.10 3.52
N GLU A 195 27.77 -9.80 2.44
CA GLU A 195 26.76 -9.36 1.48
C GLU A 195 25.41 -9.98 1.83
N VAL A 196 24.37 -9.16 1.89
CA VAL A 196 22.99 -9.60 2.17
C VAL A 196 21.98 -8.92 1.23
N GLU A 197 20.88 -9.61 0.92
CA GLU A 197 19.69 -8.99 0.35
C GLU A 197 18.85 -8.44 1.50
N ILE A 198 18.96 -7.14 1.76
CA ILE A 198 18.41 -6.50 2.95
C ILE A 198 16.86 -6.45 2.96
N GLY A 199 16.23 -6.46 1.78
CA GLY A 199 14.77 -6.46 1.66
C GLY A 199 14.12 -7.73 2.20
N GLU A 200 14.79 -8.89 2.11
CA GLU A 200 14.32 -10.15 2.72
C GLU A 200 14.31 -10.04 4.25
N TYR A 201 15.36 -9.47 4.84
CA TYR A 201 15.43 -9.23 6.28
C TYR A 201 14.33 -8.29 6.75
N PHE A 202 14.12 -7.17 6.05
CA PHE A 202 13.07 -6.23 6.41
C PHE A 202 11.66 -6.80 6.19
N THR A 203 11.44 -7.58 5.15
CA THR A 203 10.15 -8.24 4.91
C THR A 203 9.82 -9.21 6.05
N LYS A 204 10.80 -10.00 6.48
CA LYS A 204 10.63 -10.92 7.61
C LYS A 204 10.42 -10.17 8.92
N LEU A 205 11.21 -9.13 9.17
CA LEU A 205 11.12 -8.31 10.38
C LEU A 205 9.76 -7.65 10.52
N THR A 206 9.30 -6.93 9.49
CA THR A 206 8.01 -6.22 9.54
C THR A 206 6.83 -7.18 9.62
N ALA A 207 6.94 -8.37 9.03
CA ALA A 207 5.95 -9.43 9.18
C ALA A 207 5.90 -9.99 10.62
N ASP A 208 7.04 -10.15 11.27
CA ASP A 208 7.12 -10.59 12.67
C ASP A 208 6.54 -9.51 13.60
N ILE A 209 6.87 -8.25 13.38
CA ILE A 209 6.32 -7.12 14.15
C ILE A 209 4.80 -7.06 14.04
N ILE A 210 4.25 -7.04 12.81
CA ILE A 210 2.80 -6.95 12.64
C ILE A 210 2.07 -8.17 13.19
N SER A 211 2.67 -9.38 13.08
CA SER A 211 2.09 -10.59 13.65
C SER A 211 2.02 -10.55 15.18
N ARG A 212 3.03 -9.99 15.86
CA ARG A 212 3.01 -9.81 17.32
C ARG A 212 1.97 -8.75 17.73
N ILE A 213 1.84 -7.67 16.98
CA ILE A 213 0.92 -6.56 17.26
C ILE A 213 -0.54 -6.95 16.99
N GLU A 214 -0.78 -7.75 15.95
CA GLU A 214 -2.12 -8.15 15.53
C GLU A 214 -2.63 -9.34 16.33
N PHE A 215 -1.79 -10.35 16.56
CA PHE A 215 -2.17 -11.63 17.15
C PHE A 215 -1.59 -11.89 18.53
N GLY A 216 -0.76 -11.00 19.07
CA GLY A 216 -0.17 -11.15 20.41
C GLY A 216 0.50 -12.50 20.61
N THR A 217 0.04 -13.28 21.59
CA THR A 217 0.57 -14.61 21.92
C THR A 217 0.44 -15.65 20.80
N ASN A 218 -0.44 -15.42 19.84
CA ASN A 218 -0.67 -16.32 18.69
C ASN A 218 0.21 -15.99 17.45
N TYR A 219 1.27 -15.20 17.62
CA TYR A 219 2.13 -14.73 16.52
C TYR A 219 2.74 -15.86 15.66
N LYS A 220 2.98 -17.05 16.22
CA LYS A 220 3.47 -18.21 15.45
C LYS A 220 2.48 -18.65 14.37
N LYS A 221 1.17 -18.67 14.69
CA LYS A 221 0.10 -18.88 13.67
C LYS A 221 0.03 -17.72 12.73
N GLY A 222 0.26 -16.47 13.20
CA GLY A 222 0.38 -15.28 12.37
C GLY A 222 1.41 -15.44 11.25
N LYS A 223 2.59 -16.03 11.52
CA LYS A 223 3.61 -16.33 10.50
C LYS A 223 3.13 -17.31 9.42
N GLN A 224 2.31 -18.29 9.77
CA GLN A 224 1.72 -19.22 8.80
C GLN A 224 0.72 -18.49 7.90
N ILE A 225 -0.14 -17.66 8.50
CA ILE A 225 -1.09 -16.81 7.78
C ILE A 225 -0.35 -15.88 6.81
N PHE A 226 0.78 -15.30 7.25
CA PHE A 226 1.64 -14.47 6.41
C PHE A 226 2.08 -15.17 5.13
N HIS A 227 2.63 -16.36 5.25
CA HIS A 227 3.10 -17.11 4.10
C HIS A 227 1.98 -17.37 3.09
N LEU A 228 0.81 -17.78 3.59
CA LEU A 228 -0.37 -18.02 2.75
C LEU A 228 -0.92 -16.74 2.11
N LEU A 229 -0.96 -15.62 2.86
CA LEU A 229 -1.40 -14.31 2.33
C LEU A 229 -0.45 -13.79 1.25
N THR A 230 0.85 -13.97 1.39
CA THR A 230 1.83 -13.56 0.37
C THR A 230 1.65 -14.36 -0.94
N GLN A 231 1.39 -15.66 -0.85
CA GLN A 231 1.06 -16.48 -2.02
C GLN A 231 -0.25 -16.03 -2.66
N LEU A 232 -1.29 -15.83 -1.83
CA LEU A 232 -2.60 -15.38 -2.29
C LEU A 232 -2.55 -14.00 -2.96
N GLN A 233 -1.76 -13.07 -2.42
CA GLN A 233 -1.51 -11.75 -3.02
C GLN A 233 -0.88 -11.88 -4.41
N THR A 234 0.15 -12.69 -4.55
CA THR A 234 0.84 -12.90 -5.83
C THR A 234 -0.11 -13.44 -6.90
N LEU A 235 -0.92 -14.43 -6.54
CA LEU A 235 -1.94 -14.97 -7.43
C LEU A 235 -3.01 -13.91 -7.77
N CYS A 236 -3.55 -13.19 -6.79
CA CYS A 236 -4.56 -12.15 -7.03
C CYS A 236 -4.01 -11.01 -7.90
N ALA A 237 -2.75 -10.60 -7.72
CA ALA A 237 -2.10 -9.59 -8.56
C ALA A 237 -1.96 -10.04 -10.02
N GLN A 238 -1.65 -11.32 -10.26
CA GLN A 238 -1.64 -11.89 -11.61
C GLN A 238 -3.04 -11.94 -12.23
N ALA A 239 -4.08 -12.22 -11.42
CA ALA A 239 -5.47 -12.24 -11.87
C ALA A 239 -5.96 -10.88 -12.37
N THR A 240 -5.58 -9.79 -11.70
CA THR A 240 -6.01 -8.43 -12.07
C THR A 240 -5.48 -7.99 -13.44
N ARG A 241 -4.43 -8.63 -13.93
CA ARG A 241 -3.87 -8.39 -15.27
C ARG A 241 -4.61 -9.14 -16.38
N LYS A 242 -5.48 -10.12 -16.04
CA LYS A 242 -6.30 -10.87 -17.00
C LYS A 242 -7.58 -10.10 -17.30
N LEU A 243 -8.11 -10.28 -18.52
CA LEU A 243 -9.37 -9.69 -18.92
C LEU A 243 -10.49 -10.20 -18.00
N TRP A 244 -11.13 -9.26 -17.31
CA TRP A 244 -12.30 -9.57 -16.50
C TRP A 244 -13.55 -9.51 -17.36
N PHE A 245 -14.41 -10.52 -17.27
CA PHE A 245 -15.77 -10.50 -17.81
C PHE A 245 -16.75 -11.10 -16.77
N PRO A 246 -18.04 -10.72 -16.82
CA PRO A 246 -19.04 -11.29 -15.92
C PRO A 246 -19.02 -12.81 -15.98
N GLY A 247 -18.93 -13.47 -14.81
CA GLY A 247 -18.86 -14.94 -14.74
C GLY A 247 -17.45 -15.56 -14.81
N SER A 248 -16.40 -14.81 -15.15
CA SER A 248 -15.02 -15.34 -15.26
C SER A 248 -14.50 -16.03 -13.99
N ARG A 249 -15.06 -15.68 -12.82
CA ARG A 249 -14.68 -16.25 -11.51
C ARG A 249 -15.27 -17.64 -11.25
N PHE A 250 -16.35 -17.98 -11.94
CA PHE A 250 -17.02 -19.25 -11.76
C PHE A 250 -16.41 -20.34 -12.65
N PHE A 251 -15.49 -19.98 -13.55
CA PHE A 251 -14.80 -20.98 -14.36
C PHE A 251 -13.86 -21.82 -13.50
N PRO A 252 -14.03 -23.16 -13.46
CA PRO A 252 -13.23 -24.07 -12.67
C PRO A 252 -11.87 -24.31 -13.33
N ASN A 253 -10.99 -23.30 -13.30
CA ASN A 253 -9.59 -23.48 -13.70
C ASN A 253 -8.70 -23.74 -12.47
N SER A 254 -7.49 -24.28 -12.70
CA SER A 254 -6.52 -24.58 -11.62
C SER A 254 -6.23 -23.37 -10.75
N TYR A 255 -6.11 -22.21 -11.37
CA TYR A 255 -5.82 -20.93 -10.75
C TYR A 255 -6.92 -20.48 -9.77
N ASN A 256 -8.19 -20.51 -10.17
CA ASN A 256 -9.31 -20.17 -9.29
C ASN A 256 -9.46 -21.19 -8.14
N ARG A 257 -9.10 -22.46 -8.37
CA ARG A 257 -9.07 -23.49 -7.32
C ARG A 257 -7.99 -23.22 -6.29
N GLU A 258 -6.78 -22.85 -6.73
CA GLU A 258 -5.66 -22.51 -5.85
C GLU A 258 -5.96 -21.29 -4.99
N ILE A 259 -6.48 -20.20 -5.57
CA ILE A 259 -6.94 -19.01 -4.82
C ILE A 259 -7.98 -19.39 -3.77
N LYS A 260 -8.95 -20.24 -4.12
CA LYS A 260 -9.99 -20.69 -3.20
C LYS A 260 -9.40 -21.51 -2.05
N SER A 261 -8.48 -22.43 -2.34
CA SER A 261 -7.81 -23.27 -1.34
C SER A 261 -7.01 -22.41 -0.34
N LEU A 262 -6.15 -21.51 -0.84
CA LEU A 262 -5.36 -20.61 0.01
C LEU A 262 -6.24 -19.70 0.87
N LYS A 263 -7.31 -19.14 0.29
CA LYS A 263 -8.28 -18.33 1.03
C LYS A 263 -8.93 -19.12 2.16
N MET A 264 -9.39 -20.33 1.89
CA MET A 264 -10.03 -21.19 2.90
C MET A 264 -9.06 -21.52 4.04
N GLU A 265 -7.79 -21.78 3.73
CA GLU A 265 -6.79 -22.10 4.75
C GLU A 265 -6.44 -20.87 5.63
N VAL A 266 -6.30 -19.67 5.03
CA VAL A 266 -6.15 -18.42 5.78
C VAL A 266 -7.33 -18.19 6.72
N GLU A 267 -8.57 -18.35 6.21
CA GLU A 267 -9.79 -18.14 7.01
C GLU A 267 -9.90 -19.19 8.12
N ARG A 268 -9.51 -20.45 7.88
CA ARG A 268 -9.46 -21.50 8.89
C ARG A 268 -8.53 -21.12 10.05
N LEU A 269 -7.30 -20.70 9.75
CA LEU A 269 -6.32 -20.30 10.77
C LEU A 269 -6.77 -19.05 11.56
N LEU A 270 -7.38 -18.08 10.89
CA LEU A 270 -7.96 -16.90 11.56
C LEU A 270 -9.10 -17.28 12.50
N ILE A 271 -10.01 -18.16 12.07
CA ILE A 271 -11.12 -18.67 12.91
C ILE A 271 -10.58 -19.40 14.14
N GLU A 272 -9.54 -20.22 13.99
CA GLU A 272 -8.90 -20.89 15.13
C GLU A 272 -8.33 -19.91 16.16
N ILE A 273 -7.67 -18.83 15.71
CA ILE A 273 -7.14 -17.78 16.60
C ILE A 273 -8.29 -17.07 17.32
N ILE A 274 -9.32 -16.67 16.56
CA ILE A 274 -10.49 -15.95 17.11
C ILE A 274 -11.22 -16.82 18.12
N GLN A 275 -11.46 -18.11 17.82
CA GLN A 275 -12.15 -19.01 18.72
C GLN A 275 -11.35 -19.23 20.00
N SER A 276 -10.04 -19.49 19.90
CA SER A 276 -9.17 -19.63 21.07
C SER A 276 -9.23 -18.41 22.01
N ARG A 277 -9.34 -17.19 21.44
CA ARG A 277 -9.50 -15.95 22.24
C ARG A 277 -10.85 -15.87 22.95
N LYS A 278 -11.93 -16.23 22.27
CA LYS A 278 -13.28 -16.25 22.84
C LYS A 278 -13.37 -17.28 23.97
N ASP A 279 -12.87 -18.49 23.73
CA ASP A 279 -12.85 -19.54 24.74
C ASP A 279 -12.10 -19.12 26.01
N CYS A 280 -10.98 -18.40 25.88
CA CYS A 280 -10.24 -17.86 27.02
C CYS A 280 -11.07 -16.88 27.88
N VAL A 281 -11.88 -16.03 27.23
CA VAL A 281 -12.75 -15.08 27.94
C VAL A 281 -13.99 -15.77 28.52
N GLU A 282 -14.62 -16.68 27.78
CA GLU A 282 -15.79 -17.44 28.23
C GLU A 282 -15.48 -18.36 29.42
N MET A 283 -14.28 -18.93 29.46
CA MET A 283 -13.81 -19.76 30.57
C MET A 283 -13.29 -18.93 31.77
N GLY A 284 -13.41 -17.60 31.73
CA GLY A 284 -12.94 -16.72 32.81
C GLY A 284 -11.41 -16.66 32.97
N ARG A 285 -10.64 -17.17 31.99
CA ARG A 285 -9.17 -17.13 31.99
C ARG A 285 -8.61 -15.75 31.67
N SER A 286 -9.43 -14.87 31.08
CA SER A 286 -9.11 -13.49 30.75
C SER A 286 -10.35 -12.61 30.85
N ASN A 287 -10.17 -11.35 31.28
CA ASN A 287 -11.25 -10.37 31.36
C ASN A 287 -11.48 -9.64 30.01
N SER A 288 -10.61 -9.83 29.02
CA SER A 288 -10.70 -9.21 27.70
C SER A 288 -10.16 -10.15 26.62
N HIS A 289 -10.49 -9.89 25.37
CA HIS A 289 -9.95 -10.64 24.22
C HIS A 289 -8.48 -10.31 23.90
N GLY A 290 -7.85 -9.41 24.64
CA GLY A 290 -6.47 -8.97 24.49
C GLY A 290 -6.36 -7.48 24.18
N SER A 291 -5.15 -6.92 24.38
CA SER A 291 -4.87 -5.50 24.12
C SER A 291 -4.32 -5.25 22.70
N ASP A 292 -4.14 -6.29 21.92
CA ASP A 292 -3.72 -6.24 20.51
C ASP A 292 -4.88 -5.85 19.58
N LEU A 293 -4.59 -5.70 18.28
CA LEU A 293 -5.57 -5.27 17.29
C LEU A 293 -6.77 -6.22 17.21
N LEU A 294 -6.52 -7.53 17.17
CA LEU A 294 -7.60 -8.52 17.11
C LEU A 294 -8.50 -8.46 18.35
N GLY A 295 -7.90 -8.35 19.55
CA GLY A 295 -8.65 -8.22 20.81
C GLY A 295 -9.58 -7.00 20.81
N MET A 296 -9.09 -5.85 20.33
CA MET A 296 -9.88 -4.63 20.21
C MET A 296 -11.08 -4.80 19.25
N LEU A 297 -10.86 -5.46 18.10
CA LEU A 297 -11.93 -5.75 17.14
C LEU A 297 -13.00 -6.69 17.72
N LEU A 298 -12.61 -7.67 18.52
CA LEU A 298 -13.51 -8.60 19.17
C LEU A 298 -14.31 -7.94 20.32
N ASP A 299 -13.66 -7.10 21.13
CA ASP A 299 -14.30 -6.42 22.25
C ASP A 299 -15.35 -5.39 21.77
N ASP A 300 -15.09 -4.67 20.68
CA ASP A 300 -16.06 -3.73 20.10
C ASP A 300 -17.26 -4.45 19.46
N SER A 301 -17.00 -5.54 18.77
CA SER A 301 -18.07 -6.38 18.20
C SER A 301 -19.03 -6.90 19.27
N LYS A 302 -18.54 -7.17 20.48
CA LYS A 302 -19.37 -7.57 21.63
C LYS A 302 -20.27 -6.42 22.11
N LYS A 303 -19.77 -5.18 22.11
CA LYS A 303 -20.53 -3.98 22.49
C LYS A 303 -21.65 -3.65 21.52
N SER A 304 -21.42 -3.87 20.21
CA SER A 304 -22.41 -3.61 19.15
C SER A 304 -23.51 -4.68 19.02
N GLY A 305 -23.44 -5.77 19.80
CA GLY A 305 -24.47 -6.83 19.84
C GLY A 305 -24.49 -7.79 18.64
N SER A 306 -23.66 -7.57 17.62
CA SER A 306 -23.51 -8.49 16.49
C SER A 306 -22.06 -8.61 16.04
N LEU A 307 -21.48 -9.81 16.21
CA LEU A 307 -20.13 -10.11 15.73
C LEU A 307 -20.17 -10.43 14.23
N ASN A 308 -19.71 -9.50 13.41
CA ASN A 308 -19.41 -9.81 12.01
C ASN A 308 -18.01 -10.46 11.87
N LEU A 309 -17.97 -11.76 12.08
CA LEU A 309 -16.73 -12.54 12.01
C LEU A 309 -15.97 -12.35 10.68
N GLN A 310 -16.71 -12.27 9.57
CA GLN A 310 -16.09 -12.05 8.25
C GLN A 310 -15.39 -10.68 8.18
N LEU A 311 -15.97 -9.64 8.77
CA LEU A 311 -15.35 -8.31 8.82
C LEU A 311 -14.07 -8.32 9.66
N VAL A 312 -14.09 -8.97 10.83
CA VAL A 312 -12.88 -9.11 11.68
C VAL A 312 -11.77 -9.80 10.89
N MET A 313 -12.06 -10.91 10.20
CA MET A 313 -11.07 -11.60 9.37
C MET A 313 -10.56 -10.74 8.20
N ASP A 314 -11.45 -9.95 7.58
CA ASP A 314 -11.08 -9.06 6.48
C ASP A 314 -10.21 -7.90 6.96
N GLU A 315 -10.45 -7.39 8.17
CA GLU A 315 -9.57 -6.40 8.80
C GLU A 315 -8.20 -6.98 9.13
N CYS A 316 -8.12 -8.16 9.72
CA CYS A 316 -6.84 -8.84 9.96
C CYS A 316 -6.04 -8.98 8.67
N LYS A 317 -6.64 -9.47 7.59
CA LYS A 317 -5.99 -9.57 6.27
C LYS A 317 -5.53 -8.21 5.74
N THR A 318 -6.35 -7.16 5.96
CA THR A 318 -6.05 -5.78 5.53
C THR A 318 -4.84 -5.22 6.25
N PHE A 319 -4.80 -5.32 7.58
CA PHE A 319 -3.71 -4.76 8.39
C PHE A 319 -2.42 -5.52 8.20
N PHE A 320 -2.55 -6.82 8.09
CA PHE A 320 -1.39 -7.67 7.80
C PHE A 320 -0.72 -7.24 6.47
N PHE A 321 -1.49 -7.15 5.39
CA PHE A 321 -0.95 -6.70 4.09
C PHE A 321 -0.40 -5.27 4.15
N ALA A 322 -1.18 -4.34 4.68
CA ALA A 322 -0.82 -2.93 4.67
C ALA A 322 0.39 -2.63 5.58
N GLY A 323 0.49 -3.30 6.73
CA GLY A 323 1.49 -3.01 7.75
C GLY A 323 2.89 -3.49 7.39
N HIS A 324 3.03 -4.70 6.83
CA HIS A 324 4.37 -5.23 6.58
C HIS A 324 4.98 -4.82 5.25
N GLU A 325 4.27 -4.99 4.13
CA GLU A 325 4.86 -4.81 2.80
C GLU A 325 5.30 -3.35 2.55
N THR A 326 4.47 -2.39 2.96
CA THR A 326 4.79 -0.97 2.71
C THR A 326 5.98 -0.50 3.53
N THR A 327 6.07 -0.89 4.81
CA THR A 327 7.20 -0.53 5.67
C THR A 327 8.48 -1.28 5.27
N ALA A 328 8.39 -2.56 4.92
CA ALA A 328 9.56 -3.30 4.40
C ALA A 328 10.15 -2.63 3.16
N LEU A 329 9.32 -2.18 2.22
CA LEU A 329 9.77 -1.49 1.02
C LEU A 329 10.33 -0.10 1.31
N LEU A 330 9.73 0.66 2.24
CA LEU A 330 10.29 1.91 2.71
C LEU A 330 11.70 1.69 3.28
N LEU A 331 11.88 0.71 4.16
CA LEU A 331 13.17 0.37 4.75
C LEU A 331 14.19 -0.07 3.70
N THR A 332 13.77 -0.90 2.75
CA THR A 332 14.61 -1.42 1.67
C THR A 332 15.16 -0.31 0.78
N TRP A 333 14.28 0.61 0.34
CA TRP A 333 14.70 1.75 -0.47
C TRP A 333 15.53 2.74 0.33
N THR A 334 15.21 2.95 1.62
CA THR A 334 16.01 3.82 2.49
C THR A 334 17.41 3.24 2.72
N ALA A 335 17.51 1.94 2.94
CA ALA A 335 18.82 1.27 3.08
C ALA A 335 19.65 1.38 1.79
N MET A 336 19.04 1.20 0.62
CA MET A 336 19.70 1.39 -0.69
C MET A 336 20.23 2.82 -0.83
N LEU A 337 19.41 3.83 -0.51
CA LEU A 337 19.80 5.23 -0.57
C LEU A 337 20.93 5.56 0.40
N LEU A 338 20.86 5.06 1.62
CA LEU A 338 21.91 5.23 2.63
C LEU A 338 23.20 4.49 2.26
N ALA A 339 23.10 3.28 1.67
CA ALA A 339 24.25 2.51 1.21
C ALA A 339 25.00 3.22 0.08
N SER A 340 24.27 3.98 -0.74
CA SER A 340 24.84 4.80 -1.83
C SER A 340 25.30 6.19 -1.37
N ASN A 341 24.94 6.61 -0.13
CA ASN A 341 25.22 7.96 0.38
C ASN A 341 25.77 7.90 1.83
N PRO A 342 27.03 7.49 2.03
CA PRO A 342 27.61 7.23 3.35
C PRO A 342 27.62 8.47 4.27
N ILE A 343 27.66 9.68 3.72
CA ILE A 343 27.58 10.93 4.49
C ILE A 343 26.27 11.01 5.29
N TRP A 344 25.16 10.55 4.73
CA TRP A 344 23.88 10.55 5.44
C TRP A 344 23.79 9.44 6.48
N GLN A 345 24.44 8.31 6.25
CA GLN A 345 24.60 7.29 7.29
C GLN A 345 25.32 7.86 8.51
N GLU A 346 26.42 8.58 8.29
CA GLU A 346 27.22 9.15 9.37
C GLU A 346 26.45 10.23 10.12
N LYS A 347 25.75 11.12 9.42
CA LYS A 347 24.89 12.15 10.05
C LYS A 347 23.82 11.52 10.95
N ILE A 348 23.15 10.44 10.49
CA ILE A 348 22.15 9.72 11.29
C ILE A 348 22.82 9.05 12.50
N ARG A 349 23.97 8.42 12.32
CA ARG A 349 24.71 7.76 13.39
C ARG A 349 25.09 8.74 14.50
N ASN A 350 25.58 9.91 14.14
CA ASN A 350 25.91 10.97 15.10
C ASN A 350 24.66 11.48 15.83
N GLU A 351 23.53 11.72 15.11
CA GLU A 351 22.27 12.09 15.73
C GLU A 351 21.78 11.01 16.73
N VAL A 352 21.83 9.74 16.32
CA VAL A 352 21.41 8.61 17.17
C VAL A 352 22.31 8.50 18.42
N LYS A 353 23.63 8.63 18.26
CA LYS A 353 24.58 8.58 19.36
C LYS A 353 24.38 9.72 20.35
N GLU A 354 24.08 10.92 19.87
CA GLU A 354 23.78 12.09 20.71
C GLU A 354 22.48 11.91 21.51
N ILE A 355 21.42 11.41 20.86
CA ILE A 355 20.08 11.29 21.46
C ILE A 355 19.95 10.07 22.36
N PHE A 356 20.58 8.94 21.99
CA PHE A 356 20.51 7.68 22.73
C PHE A 356 21.79 7.39 23.52
N SER A 357 22.29 8.36 24.24
CA SER A 357 23.56 8.30 24.97
C SER A 357 23.75 7.11 25.92
N GLN A 358 22.69 6.38 26.30
CA GLN A 358 22.74 5.10 27.01
C GLN A 358 21.47 4.28 26.76
N GLY A 359 21.56 3.20 25.96
CA GLY A 359 20.53 2.16 25.91
C GLY A 359 19.58 2.18 24.72
N MET A 360 18.46 1.47 24.85
CA MET A 360 17.43 1.40 23.83
C MET A 360 16.66 2.72 23.69
N PRO A 361 16.26 3.10 22.47
CA PRO A 361 15.53 4.35 22.24
C PRO A 361 14.19 4.39 22.96
N SER A 362 13.94 5.45 23.73
CA SER A 362 12.56 5.72 24.18
C SER A 362 11.72 6.34 23.07
N ILE A 363 10.41 6.13 23.10
CA ILE A 363 9.51 6.67 22.07
C ILE A 363 9.56 8.20 22.02
N ASP A 364 9.71 8.84 23.17
CA ASP A 364 9.77 10.30 23.24
C ASP A 364 11.08 10.82 22.62
N GLN A 365 12.16 10.04 22.66
CA GLN A 365 13.42 10.36 21.97
C GLN A 365 13.33 10.20 20.47
N LEU A 366 12.51 9.27 19.94
CA LEU A 366 12.31 9.09 18.50
C LEU A 366 11.78 10.36 17.81
N SER A 367 11.05 11.21 18.53
CA SER A 367 10.56 12.49 17.99
C SER A 367 11.70 13.49 17.72
N LYS A 368 12.83 13.34 18.40
CA LYS A 368 14.02 14.20 18.28
C LYS A 368 14.92 13.83 17.09
N LEU A 369 14.75 12.64 16.50
CA LEU A 369 15.48 12.19 15.31
C LEU A 369 15.03 12.96 14.07
N ASN A 370 15.61 14.14 13.85
CA ASN A 370 15.25 15.04 12.75
C ASN A 370 15.94 14.66 11.44
N VAL A 371 17.26 14.35 11.51
CA VAL A 371 18.03 13.93 10.33
C VAL A 371 17.47 12.64 9.76
N LEU A 372 17.21 11.64 10.63
CA LEU A 372 16.59 10.39 10.22
C LEU A 372 15.18 10.62 9.64
N HIS A 373 14.40 11.53 10.21
CA HIS A 373 13.08 11.89 9.70
C HIS A 373 13.15 12.50 8.28
N MET A 374 14.11 13.37 8.03
CA MET A 374 14.37 13.96 6.70
C MET A 374 14.74 12.88 5.68
N VAL A 375 15.60 11.94 6.06
CA VAL A 375 16.01 10.81 5.22
C VAL A 375 14.84 9.90 4.86
N ILE A 376 14.00 9.54 5.84
CA ILE A 376 12.80 8.72 5.61
C ILE A 376 11.83 9.43 4.65
N ASN A 377 11.60 10.73 4.84
CA ASN A 377 10.71 11.49 3.95
C ASN A 377 11.25 11.58 2.52
N GLU A 378 12.56 11.84 2.35
CA GLU A 378 13.18 11.89 1.03
C GLU A 378 13.15 10.51 0.33
N SER A 379 13.33 9.44 1.10
CA SER A 379 13.15 8.07 0.61
C SER A 379 11.73 7.84 0.10
N MET A 380 10.70 8.25 0.86
CA MET A 380 9.30 8.14 0.44
C MET A 380 8.95 9.08 -0.73
N ARG A 381 9.69 10.18 -0.91
CA ARG A 381 9.52 11.02 -2.09
C ARG A 381 10.04 10.32 -3.35
N LEU A 382 11.27 9.80 -3.30
CA LEU A 382 11.88 9.11 -4.43
C LEU A 382 11.23 7.75 -4.73
N TYR A 383 10.91 6.99 -3.68
CA TYR A 383 10.37 5.62 -3.78
C TYR A 383 9.11 5.46 -2.93
N PRO A 384 8.00 6.17 -3.25
CA PRO A 384 6.76 6.00 -2.46
C PRO A 384 6.22 4.58 -2.62
N PRO A 385 6.01 3.82 -1.52
CA PRO A 385 5.45 2.46 -1.62
C PRO A 385 4.14 2.41 -2.41
N ALA A 386 3.26 3.41 -2.22
CA ALA A 386 2.04 3.61 -3.01
C ALA A 386 2.28 4.67 -4.09
N THR A 387 2.45 4.24 -5.34
CA THR A 387 2.77 5.12 -6.48
C THR A 387 1.59 5.91 -7.02
N LEU A 388 0.36 5.55 -6.62
CA LEU A 388 -0.87 6.15 -7.13
C LEU A 388 -2.03 6.05 -6.14
N LEU A 389 -2.99 6.98 -6.20
CA LEU A 389 -4.21 7.00 -5.40
C LEU A 389 -5.45 7.07 -6.32
N PRO A 390 -6.08 5.93 -6.62
CA PRO A 390 -7.33 5.93 -7.40
C PRO A 390 -8.54 6.09 -6.48
N ARG A 391 -9.54 6.90 -6.93
CA ARG A 391 -10.82 7.09 -6.25
C ARG A 391 -11.95 7.19 -7.27
N MET A 392 -12.90 6.26 -7.22
CA MET A 392 -14.15 6.33 -7.99
C MET A 392 -15.08 7.37 -7.37
N ILE A 393 -15.74 8.16 -8.21
CA ILE A 393 -16.76 9.15 -7.82
C ILE A 393 -18.13 8.49 -7.86
N PHE A 394 -18.88 8.59 -6.75
CA PHE A 394 -20.20 7.96 -6.59
C PHE A 394 -21.37 8.90 -6.87
N GLN A 395 -21.12 10.21 -6.99
CA GLN A 395 -22.08 11.25 -7.33
C GLN A 395 -21.41 12.25 -8.26
N ASP A 396 -22.18 13.03 -9.03
CA ASP A 396 -21.62 14.11 -9.83
C ASP A 396 -21.03 15.18 -8.90
N ILE A 397 -19.83 15.68 -9.25
CA ILE A 397 -19.13 16.72 -8.48
C ILE A 397 -18.58 17.80 -9.39
N VAL A 398 -18.33 18.97 -8.80
CA VAL A 398 -17.57 20.06 -9.43
C VAL A 398 -16.27 20.20 -8.66
N LEU A 399 -15.13 20.08 -9.37
CA LEU A 399 -13.80 20.18 -8.80
C LEU A 399 -13.02 21.29 -9.52
N GLY A 400 -12.88 22.44 -8.86
CA GLY A 400 -12.43 23.66 -9.53
C GLY A 400 -13.41 24.01 -10.66
N ASP A 401 -12.91 24.08 -11.88
CA ASP A 401 -13.66 24.35 -13.13
C ASP A 401 -14.20 23.08 -13.81
N LEU A 402 -13.86 21.89 -13.30
CA LEU A 402 -14.21 20.61 -13.92
C LEU A 402 -15.49 20.02 -13.33
N PHE A 403 -16.46 19.71 -14.19
CA PHE A 403 -17.56 18.82 -13.84
C PHE A 403 -17.12 17.37 -14.01
N ILE A 404 -17.07 16.62 -12.92
CA ILE A 404 -16.69 15.21 -12.89
C ILE A 404 -17.93 14.36 -12.68
N PRO A 405 -18.36 13.60 -13.71
CA PRO A 405 -19.56 12.79 -13.63
C PRO A 405 -19.36 11.55 -12.76
N LYS A 406 -20.42 11.10 -12.11
CA LYS A 406 -20.49 9.80 -11.43
C LYS A 406 -19.96 8.69 -12.32
N GLY A 407 -19.13 7.82 -11.74
CA GLY A 407 -18.52 6.67 -12.41
C GLY A 407 -17.17 6.97 -13.06
N LEU A 408 -16.71 8.22 -13.05
CA LEU A 408 -15.32 8.56 -13.37
C LEU A 408 -14.44 8.38 -12.11
N SER A 409 -13.30 7.73 -12.26
CA SER A 409 -12.30 7.65 -11.19
C SER A 409 -11.30 8.81 -11.33
N VAL A 410 -10.98 9.47 -10.24
CA VAL A 410 -9.80 10.35 -10.16
C VAL A 410 -8.58 9.49 -9.88
N TRP A 411 -7.52 9.68 -10.66
CA TRP A 411 -6.22 9.01 -10.54
C TRP A 411 -5.14 10.03 -10.22
N ILE A 412 -4.59 9.96 -9.01
CA ILE A 412 -3.53 10.84 -8.54
C ILE A 412 -2.20 10.09 -8.66
N PRO A 413 -1.31 10.43 -9.60
CA PRO A 413 -0.02 9.77 -9.81
C PRO A 413 1.02 10.29 -8.80
N VAL A 414 0.99 9.77 -7.57
CA VAL A 414 1.87 10.20 -6.46
C VAL A 414 3.33 10.22 -6.88
N LEU A 415 3.81 9.16 -7.53
CA LEU A 415 5.20 9.09 -8.01
C LEU A 415 5.54 10.25 -8.96
N ALA A 416 4.66 10.55 -9.92
CA ALA A 416 4.92 11.64 -10.86
C ALA A 416 4.90 13.02 -10.17
N ILE A 417 4.04 13.22 -9.18
CA ILE A 417 3.98 14.44 -8.37
C ILE A 417 5.26 14.60 -7.54
N HIS A 418 5.73 13.52 -6.92
CA HIS A 418 6.95 13.50 -6.12
C HIS A 418 8.23 13.72 -6.96
N HIS A 419 8.17 13.45 -8.27
CA HIS A 419 9.26 13.66 -9.23
C HIS A 419 9.01 14.83 -10.18
N SER A 420 8.09 15.74 -9.85
CA SER A 420 7.81 16.92 -10.68
C SER A 420 8.88 18.00 -10.45
N GLU A 421 9.64 18.32 -11.49
CA GLU A 421 10.65 19.41 -11.45
C GLU A 421 10.00 20.76 -11.08
N GLU A 422 8.78 21.01 -11.56
CA GLU A 422 8.02 22.22 -11.23
C GLU A 422 7.75 22.37 -9.72
N LEU A 423 7.53 21.24 -9.01
CA LEU A 423 7.20 21.22 -7.58
C LEU A 423 8.42 21.11 -6.67
N TRP A 424 9.49 20.47 -7.15
CA TRP A 424 10.64 20.11 -6.30
C TRP A 424 11.98 20.69 -6.76
N GLY A 425 12.04 21.34 -7.93
CA GLY A 425 13.26 21.91 -8.49
C GLY A 425 14.01 20.96 -9.43
N LYS A 426 15.06 21.47 -10.08
CA LYS A 426 15.84 20.76 -11.10
C LYS A 426 16.57 19.51 -10.57
N ASP A 427 16.92 19.51 -9.29
CA ASP A 427 17.55 18.41 -8.57
C ASP A 427 16.55 17.35 -8.05
N VAL A 428 15.34 17.32 -8.61
CA VAL A 428 14.24 16.44 -8.19
C VAL A 428 14.59 14.94 -8.17
N ASN A 429 15.51 14.51 -9.02
CA ASN A 429 15.97 13.13 -9.08
C ASN A 429 17.24 12.86 -8.26
N GLU A 430 17.66 13.79 -7.41
CA GLU A 430 18.76 13.62 -6.47
C GLU A 430 18.23 13.27 -5.07
N PHE A 431 19.02 12.45 -4.35
CA PHE A 431 18.73 12.16 -2.94
C PHE A 431 19.23 13.30 -2.06
N ASN A 432 18.33 14.18 -1.71
CA ASN A 432 18.62 15.38 -0.91
C ASN A 432 17.65 15.52 0.28
N PRO A 433 17.91 14.88 1.43
CA PRO A 433 17.08 15.00 2.63
C PRO A 433 16.89 16.40 3.16
N GLN A 434 17.81 17.36 2.85
CA GLN A 434 17.70 18.76 3.26
C GLN A 434 16.44 19.46 2.76
N ARG A 435 15.77 18.91 1.72
CA ARG A 435 14.45 19.40 1.26
C ARG A 435 13.41 19.40 2.37
N PHE A 436 13.58 18.53 3.37
CA PHE A 436 12.66 18.39 4.51
C PHE A 436 13.13 19.09 5.78
N ALA A 437 14.25 19.83 5.74
CA ALA A 437 14.74 20.63 6.87
C ALA A 437 13.92 21.90 7.09
N SER A 438 13.38 22.48 6.02
CA SER A 438 12.62 23.73 6.06
C SER A 438 11.15 23.49 6.43
N LYS A 439 10.59 24.36 7.29
CA LYS A 439 9.15 24.41 7.58
C LYS A 439 8.31 24.95 6.41
N SER A 440 8.93 25.49 5.36
CA SER A 440 8.26 26.02 4.16
C SER A 440 7.82 24.90 3.22
N PHE A 441 7.11 23.94 3.76
CA PHE A 441 6.58 22.81 3.00
C PHE A 441 5.27 23.19 2.31
N ILE A 442 5.17 22.98 0.98
CA ILE A 442 3.91 23.17 0.24
C ILE A 442 2.99 21.97 0.53
N PRO A 443 1.91 22.14 1.30
CA PRO A 443 0.99 21.03 1.55
C PRO A 443 0.42 20.49 0.24
N GLY A 444 0.32 19.15 0.14
CA GLY A 444 -0.26 18.47 -1.01
C GLY A 444 0.73 18.05 -2.10
N ARG A 445 1.98 18.57 -2.13
CA ARG A 445 3.01 18.06 -3.06
C ARG A 445 3.69 16.78 -2.59
N PHE A 446 3.55 16.43 -1.29
CA PHE A 446 4.10 15.22 -0.69
C PHE A 446 2.98 14.37 -0.10
N LEU A 447 2.69 13.23 -0.69
CA LEU A 447 1.52 12.39 -0.43
C LEU A 447 1.85 10.92 -0.12
N PRO A 448 2.92 10.60 0.64
CA PRO A 448 3.31 9.21 0.87
C PRO A 448 2.25 8.42 1.65
N PHE A 449 1.45 9.11 2.48
CA PHE A 449 0.36 8.57 3.28
C PHE A 449 -1.02 9.06 2.83
N ALA A 450 -1.12 9.56 1.61
CA ALA A 450 -2.27 10.30 1.10
C ALA A 450 -2.56 11.58 1.92
N SER A 451 -3.79 12.11 1.86
CA SER A 451 -4.24 13.29 2.60
C SER A 451 -5.74 13.23 2.85
N GLY A 452 -6.26 14.11 3.72
CA GLY A 452 -7.66 14.20 4.06
C GLY A 452 -8.14 13.07 4.98
N PRO A 453 -9.46 12.89 5.16
CA PRO A 453 -10.03 11.93 6.09
C PRO A 453 -9.64 10.47 5.82
N ARG A 454 -9.34 10.13 4.56
CA ARG A 454 -8.90 8.80 4.12
C ARG A 454 -7.37 8.65 4.05
N ASN A 455 -6.61 9.48 4.76
CA ASN A 455 -5.17 9.29 4.92
C ASN A 455 -4.84 7.95 5.59
N CYS A 456 -3.59 7.53 5.51
CA CYS A 456 -3.13 6.29 6.13
C CYS A 456 -3.38 6.31 7.65
N VAL A 457 -4.13 5.32 8.17
CA VAL A 457 -4.36 5.18 9.62
C VAL A 457 -3.10 4.79 10.37
N GLY A 458 -2.21 4.02 9.71
CA GLY A 458 -0.95 3.55 10.25
C GLY A 458 0.24 4.49 10.05
N GLN A 459 0.05 5.75 9.64
CA GLN A 459 1.16 6.68 9.36
C GLN A 459 2.13 6.80 10.54
N SER A 460 1.63 7.06 11.74
CA SER A 460 2.47 7.22 12.94
C SER A 460 3.16 5.91 13.31
N PHE A 461 2.49 4.78 13.12
CA PHE A 461 3.04 3.45 13.30
C PHE A 461 4.22 3.20 12.35
N ALA A 462 4.02 3.37 11.06
CA ALA A 462 5.05 3.14 10.03
C ALA A 462 6.27 4.05 10.22
N MET A 463 6.06 5.31 10.57
CA MET A 463 7.15 6.25 10.84
C MET A 463 7.94 5.88 12.10
N MET A 464 7.26 5.41 13.15
CA MET A 464 7.91 4.96 14.37
C MET A 464 8.71 3.69 14.11
N GLU A 465 8.12 2.71 13.45
CA GLU A 465 8.75 1.46 13.06
C GLU A 465 10.01 1.70 12.23
N ALA A 466 9.91 2.54 11.19
CA ALA A 466 11.05 2.88 10.34
C ALA A 466 12.16 3.58 11.12
N LYS A 467 11.83 4.52 12.03
CA LYS A 467 12.81 5.20 12.86
C LYS A 467 13.54 4.23 13.81
N ILE A 468 12.82 3.32 14.47
CA ILE A 468 13.43 2.33 15.38
C ILE A 468 14.39 1.44 14.62
N ILE A 469 13.94 0.84 13.52
CA ILE A 469 14.72 -0.13 12.75
C ILE A 469 15.98 0.53 12.16
N LEU A 470 15.83 1.68 11.52
CA LEU A 470 16.96 2.36 10.88
C LEU A 470 17.94 2.93 11.90
N ALA A 471 17.49 3.49 13.02
CA ALA A 471 18.36 3.98 14.08
C ALA A 471 19.20 2.84 14.66
N MET A 472 18.58 1.71 14.97
CA MET A 472 19.27 0.53 15.50
C MET A 472 20.23 -0.10 14.47
N LEU A 473 19.85 -0.12 13.17
CA LEU A 473 20.72 -0.64 12.10
C LEU A 473 21.99 0.19 11.93
N VAL A 474 21.85 1.54 11.79
CA VAL A 474 23.01 2.42 11.58
C VAL A 474 23.92 2.54 12.80
N SER A 475 23.40 2.24 14.00
CA SER A 475 24.21 2.19 15.22
C SER A 475 25.12 0.98 15.29
N ARG A 476 24.75 -0.15 14.67
CA ARG A 476 25.50 -1.40 14.73
C ARG A 476 26.32 -1.69 13.49
N PHE A 477 25.91 -1.17 12.33
CA PHE A 477 26.55 -1.48 11.06
C PHE A 477 26.85 -0.20 10.25
N SER A 478 27.99 -0.24 9.58
CA SER A 478 28.18 0.55 8.35
C SER A 478 27.85 -0.34 7.16
N PHE A 479 27.29 0.24 6.11
CA PHE A 479 26.90 -0.51 4.93
C PHE A 479 27.09 0.26 3.64
N THR A 480 27.43 -0.45 2.59
CA THR A 480 27.63 0.07 1.25
C THR A 480 26.83 -0.74 0.24
N ILE A 481 26.53 -0.16 -0.89
CA ILE A 481 25.88 -0.91 -1.97
C ILE A 481 26.83 -2.00 -2.48
N SER A 482 26.30 -3.18 -2.76
CA SER A 482 27.10 -4.28 -3.34
C SER A 482 27.35 -4.04 -4.82
N GLU A 483 28.46 -4.54 -5.32
CA GLU A 483 28.77 -4.58 -6.77
C GLU A 483 27.78 -5.49 -7.55
N ASN A 484 27.16 -6.45 -6.86
CA ASN A 484 26.14 -7.33 -7.43
C ASN A 484 24.75 -6.67 -7.53
N TYR A 485 24.56 -5.49 -6.94
CA TYR A 485 23.27 -4.80 -6.98
C TYR A 485 22.94 -4.32 -8.40
N LYS A 486 21.72 -4.67 -8.85
CA LYS A 486 21.16 -4.20 -10.12
C LYS A 486 19.94 -3.33 -9.86
N HIS A 487 20.08 -2.04 -10.22
CA HIS A 487 18.97 -1.10 -10.02
C HIS A 487 17.87 -1.30 -11.05
N ALA A 488 16.74 -1.80 -10.60
CA ALA A 488 15.60 -2.10 -11.48
C ALA A 488 14.27 -2.00 -10.72
N PRO A 489 13.78 -0.79 -10.42
CA PRO A 489 12.45 -0.62 -9.81
C PRO A 489 11.37 -1.10 -10.76
N ILE A 490 10.37 -1.81 -10.20
CA ILE A 490 9.15 -2.26 -10.89
C ILE A 490 7.93 -1.98 -10.01
N THR A 491 6.74 -1.88 -10.63
CA THR A 491 5.47 -1.76 -9.91
C THR A 491 4.67 -3.05 -10.03
N VAL A 492 4.30 -3.65 -8.91
CA VAL A 492 3.37 -4.81 -8.83
C VAL A 492 2.05 -4.39 -8.20
N LEU A 493 1.99 -3.93 -7.01
CA LEU A 493 0.97 -3.13 -6.32
C LEU A 493 1.66 -1.94 -5.68
N THR A 494 2.86 -2.18 -5.21
CA THR A 494 3.81 -1.30 -4.59
C THR A 494 5.05 -1.23 -5.48
N ILE A 495 5.94 -0.26 -5.21
CA ILE A 495 7.22 -0.15 -5.92
C ILE A 495 8.23 -1.11 -5.29
N LYS A 496 8.73 -2.08 -6.08
CA LYS A 496 9.67 -3.13 -5.63
C LYS A 496 10.97 -3.10 -6.40
N PRO A 497 12.11 -3.45 -5.79
CA PRO A 497 13.33 -3.77 -6.52
C PRO A 497 13.16 -5.15 -7.19
N LYS A 498 13.38 -5.22 -8.51
CA LYS A 498 13.20 -6.46 -9.29
C LYS A 498 14.14 -7.60 -8.84
N HIS A 499 15.34 -7.23 -8.44
CA HIS A 499 16.42 -8.16 -8.07
C HIS A 499 16.76 -8.09 -6.55
N GLY A 500 15.90 -7.48 -5.72
CA GLY A 500 16.24 -7.16 -4.34
C GLY A 500 17.24 -6.01 -4.21
N VAL A 501 17.73 -5.78 -3.00
CA VAL A 501 18.76 -4.78 -2.70
C VAL A 501 19.91 -5.45 -1.96
N GLN A 502 20.99 -5.76 -2.69
CA GLN A 502 22.21 -6.33 -2.13
C GLN A 502 23.06 -5.19 -1.54
N ILE A 503 23.34 -5.29 -0.25
CA ILE A 503 24.26 -4.42 0.48
C ILE A 503 25.34 -5.22 1.17
N CYS A 504 26.50 -4.58 1.35
CA CYS A 504 27.57 -5.13 2.14
C CYS A 504 27.56 -4.49 3.52
N LEU A 505 27.35 -5.28 4.56
CA LEU A 505 27.35 -4.87 5.98
C LEU A 505 28.70 -5.12 6.62
N LYS A 506 29.17 -4.13 7.38
CA LYS A 506 30.34 -4.24 8.27
C LYS A 506 29.92 -3.85 9.69
N PRO A 507 30.14 -4.70 10.70
CA PRO A 507 29.92 -4.32 12.10
C PRO A 507 30.74 -3.08 12.47
N LEU A 508 30.21 -2.27 13.35
CA LEU A 508 30.94 -1.16 13.96
C LEU A 508 31.53 -1.64 15.28
N ASP A 509 32.79 -1.32 15.51
CA ASP A 509 33.43 -1.52 16.81
C ASP A 509 32.73 -0.62 17.85
N HIS A 510 32.30 -1.20 18.96
CA HIS A 510 31.65 -0.51 20.09
C HIS A 510 32.63 0.06 21.08
#